data_2776c439dce3dc7da7b345aea1a6c003
#
_entry.id   2776c439dce3dc7da7b345aea1a6c003
#
_cell.length_a   1.000
_cell.length_b   1.000
_cell.length_c   1.000
_cell.angle_alpha   90.00
_cell.angle_beta   90.00
_cell.angle_gamma   90.00
#
_symmetry.space_group_name_H-M   'P 1'
#
loop_
_entity.id
_entity.type
_entity.pdbx_description
1 polymer ?
#
loop_
_entity_poly.entity_id
_entity_poly.type
_entity_poly.pdbx_seq_one_letter_code
_entity_poly.pdbx_strand_id
1 'polypeptide(L)'
;MILAKIRRDAESYLGESVTEAVITVPAYFDDSQRKATQDAGRIAGLNVLRIINEPTAAAVAYGLDNEAAQKILVYDLGGGTFDVSIIEIEDGTFTVLATGGDTHLGGDDFDQRIVCLLYTSDAADELEV
;
A
#
# COMPACT_ATOMS: atom_id res chain seq x y z
N MET A 1 -2.89 -8.86 16.02
CA MET A 1 -2.06 -7.75 15.51
C MET A 1 -1.71 -8.05 14.06
N ILE A 2 -1.86 -7.08 13.15
CA ILE A 2 -1.74 -7.26 11.69
C ILE A 2 -0.36 -7.82 11.29
N LEU A 3 0.72 -7.17 11.69
CA LEU A 3 2.08 -7.59 11.32
C LEU A 3 2.45 -9.00 11.84
N ALA A 4 1.97 -9.38 13.02
CA ALA A 4 2.16 -10.73 13.53
C ALA A 4 1.39 -11.79 12.73
N LYS A 5 0.26 -11.43 12.11
CA LYS A 5 -0.45 -12.32 11.20
C LYS A 5 0.31 -12.46 9.89
N ILE A 6 0.71 -11.34 9.29
CA ILE A 6 1.48 -11.32 8.03
C ILE A 6 2.76 -12.15 8.17
N ARG A 7 3.49 -12.00 9.29
CA ARG A 7 4.66 -12.81 9.57
C ARG A 7 4.35 -14.30 9.56
N ARG A 8 3.31 -14.74 10.30
CA ARG A 8 2.91 -16.16 10.35
C ARG A 8 2.48 -16.70 8.99
N ASP A 9 1.76 -15.88 8.20
CA ASP A 9 1.34 -16.28 6.86
C ASP A 9 2.57 -16.46 5.94
N ALA A 10 3.55 -15.55 6.04
CA ALA A 10 4.82 -15.66 5.31
C ALA A 10 5.61 -16.91 5.73
N GLU A 11 5.77 -17.16 7.04
CA GLU A 11 6.43 -18.35 7.57
C GLU A 11 5.74 -19.65 7.09
N SER A 12 4.42 -19.64 7.06
CA SER A 12 3.63 -20.79 6.55
C SER A 12 3.83 -21.02 5.06
N TYR A 13 3.96 -19.94 4.27
CA TYR A 13 4.18 -20.02 2.82
C TYR A 13 5.61 -20.45 2.47
N LEU A 14 6.60 -19.88 3.16
CA LEU A 14 8.03 -20.13 2.90
C LEU A 14 8.52 -21.46 3.52
N GLY A 15 7.85 -21.95 4.56
CA GLY A 15 8.26 -23.13 5.33
C GLY A 15 9.46 -22.88 6.25
N GLU A 16 9.81 -21.61 6.49
CA GLU A 16 10.93 -21.20 7.34
C GLU A 16 10.57 -19.98 8.19
N SER A 17 11.39 -19.71 9.22
CA SER A 17 11.18 -18.56 10.11
C SER A 17 11.49 -17.24 9.42
N VAL A 18 10.60 -16.28 9.55
CA VAL A 18 10.79 -14.90 9.08
C VAL A 18 11.18 -14.02 10.26
N THR A 19 12.43 -13.59 10.27
CA THR A 19 13.01 -12.81 11.38
C THR A 19 13.27 -11.35 11.03
N GLU A 20 13.38 -11.02 9.74
CA GLU A 20 13.72 -9.68 9.25
C GLU A 20 12.66 -9.18 8.28
N ALA A 21 12.44 -7.86 8.23
CA ALA A 21 11.51 -7.25 7.31
C ALA A 21 11.91 -5.81 6.93
N VAL A 22 11.62 -5.45 5.70
CA VAL A 22 11.44 -4.08 5.27
C VAL A 22 9.95 -3.80 5.29
N ILE A 23 9.52 -2.70 5.91
CA ILE A 23 8.11 -2.34 6.02
C ILE A 23 7.86 -1.05 5.26
N THR A 24 6.81 -1.03 4.47
CA THR A 24 6.40 0.16 3.73
C THR A 24 5.39 0.98 4.51
N VAL A 25 5.41 2.29 4.30
CA VAL A 25 4.43 3.24 4.84
C VAL A 25 4.06 4.27 3.77
N PRO A 26 2.87 4.87 3.84
CA PRO A 26 2.51 5.99 2.98
C PRO A 26 3.56 7.11 3.02
N ALA A 27 3.78 7.77 1.89
CA ALA A 27 4.82 8.81 1.80
C ALA A 27 4.54 10.02 2.70
N TYR A 28 3.26 10.27 3.04
CA TYR A 28 2.84 11.37 3.93
C TYR A 28 2.93 11.04 5.43
N PHE A 29 3.31 9.81 5.82
CA PHE A 29 3.50 9.49 7.23
C PHE A 29 4.59 10.34 7.85
N ASP A 30 4.29 10.94 9.00
CA ASP A 30 5.25 11.66 9.82
C ASP A 30 6.19 10.72 10.60
N ASP A 31 7.19 11.28 11.26
CA ASP A 31 8.19 10.52 12.01
C ASP A 31 7.57 9.69 13.15
N SER A 32 6.51 10.18 13.78
CA SER A 32 5.82 9.48 14.86
C SER A 32 5.09 8.24 14.36
N GLN A 33 4.43 8.34 13.20
CA GLN A 33 3.73 7.25 12.54
C GLN A 33 4.73 6.20 12.02
N ARG A 34 5.86 6.64 11.44
CA ARG A 34 6.95 5.75 11.00
C ARG A 34 7.54 4.97 12.17
N LYS A 35 7.80 5.65 13.29
CA LYS A 35 8.28 5.03 14.51
C LYS A 35 7.28 4.04 15.08
N ALA A 36 6.00 4.39 15.14
CA ALA A 36 4.94 3.49 15.60
C ALA A 36 4.86 2.22 14.74
N THR A 37 5.02 2.35 13.42
CA THR A 37 5.07 1.21 12.50
C THR A 37 6.29 0.32 12.75
N GLN A 38 7.45 0.92 12.97
CA GLN A 38 8.68 0.18 13.33
C GLN A 38 8.52 -0.57 14.65
N ASP A 39 7.96 0.08 15.67
CA ASP A 39 7.72 -0.53 16.98
C ASP A 39 6.69 -1.68 16.88
N ALA A 40 5.65 -1.51 16.05
CA ALA A 40 4.69 -2.58 15.77
C ALA A 40 5.36 -3.80 15.11
N GLY A 41 6.33 -3.59 14.22
CA GLY A 41 7.14 -4.66 13.63
C GLY A 41 7.95 -5.41 14.68
N ARG A 42 8.61 -4.69 15.57
CA ARG A 42 9.37 -5.28 16.71
C ARG A 42 8.48 -6.07 17.67
N ILE A 43 7.30 -5.54 18.00
CA ILE A 43 6.30 -6.23 18.83
C ILE A 43 5.80 -7.51 18.14
N ALA A 44 5.75 -7.53 16.80
CA ALA A 44 5.41 -8.72 16.02
C ALA A 44 6.57 -9.75 15.96
N GLY A 45 7.73 -9.44 16.54
CA GLY A 45 8.92 -10.29 16.57
C GLY A 45 9.77 -10.21 15.31
N LEU A 46 9.67 -9.09 14.57
CA LEU A 46 10.49 -8.82 13.39
C LEU A 46 11.65 -7.85 13.72
N ASN A 47 12.83 -8.13 13.20
CA ASN A 47 13.90 -7.15 13.09
C ASN A 47 13.59 -6.25 11.87
N VAL A 48 13.11 -5.02 12.12
CA VAL A 48 12.77 -4.08 11.06
C VAL A 48 14.05 -3.43 10.53
N LEU A 49 14.50 -3.88 9.37
CA LEU A 49 15.73 -3.41 8.72
C LEU A 49 15.58 -1.97 8.25
N ARG A 50 14.42 -1.64 7.67
CA ARG A 50 14.14 -0.32 7.10
C ARG A 50 12.65 -0.05 7.02
N ILE A 51 12.28 1.23 7.15
CA ILE A 51 10.97 1.76 6.76
C ILE A 51 11.17 2.53 5.47
N ILE A 52 10.39 2.23 4.43
CA ILE A 52 10.45 2.91 3.13
C ILE A 52 9.07 3.40 2.72
N ASN A 53 9.03 4.36 1.80
CA ASN A 53 7.76 4.86 1.27
C ASN A 53 7.12 3.83 0.32
N GLU A 54 5.82 3.62 0.40
CA GLU A 54 5.07 2.71 -0.47
C GLU A 54 5.31 3.01 -1.96
N PRO A 55 5.20 4.28 -2.43
CA PRO A 55 5.45 4.57 -3.85
C PRO A 55 6.91 4.31 -4.27
N THR A 56 7.88 4.46 -3.36
CA THR A 56 9.28 4.09 -3.63
C THR A 56 9.43 2.59 -3.81
N ALA A 57 8.78 1.80 -2.94
CA ALA A 57 8.80 0.34 -3.07
C ALA A 57 8.16 -0.14 -4.38
N ALA A 58 7.05 0.49 -4.80
CA ALA A 58 6.41 0.21 -6.07
C ALA A 58 7.34 0.49 -7.26
N ALA A 59 8.04 1.63 -7.25
CA ALA A 59 9.00 2.00 -8.28
C ALA A 59 10.17 1.00 -8.38
N VAL A 60 10.74 0.60 -7.23
CA VAL A 60 11.80 -0.41 -7.17
C VAL A 60 11.31 -1.77 -7.67
N ALA A 61 10.12 -2.20 -7.26
CA ALA A 61 9.53 -3.46 -7.71
C ALA A 61 9.28 -3.50 -9.23
N TYR A 62 9.03 -2.35 -9.83
CA TYR A 62 8.88 -2.22 -11.29
C TYR A 62 10.24 -2.18 -12.04
N GLY A 63 11.36 -2.12 -11.32
CA GLY A 63 12.70 -2.15 -11.91
C GLY A 63 13.25 -0.80 -12.34
N LEU A 64 12.71 0.29 -11.78
CA LEU A 64 13.11 1.67 -12.16
C LEU A 64 14.36 2.17 -11.42
N ASP A 65 14.94 1.38 -10.54
CA ASP A 65 16.12 1.72 -9.76
C ASP A 65 17.43 1.81 -10.58
N ASN A 66 17.45 1.21 -11.77
CA ASN A 66 18.62 1.14 -12.64
C ASN A 66 18.48 1.98 -13.92
N GLU A 67 17.45 2.81 -14.03
CA GLU A 67 17.21 3.63 -15.22
C GLU A 67 17.80 5.03 -15.09
N ALA A 68 17.88 5.73 -16.23
CA ALA A 68 18.32 7.14 -16.28
C ALA A 68 17.39 8.04 -15.46
N ALA A 69 17.87 9.24 -15.12
CA ALA A 69 17.09 10.26 -14.39
C ALA A 69 15.70 10.46 -15.02
N GLN A 70 14.65 10.27 -14.22
CA GLN A 70 13.27 10.33 -14.68
C GLN A 70 12.31 10.76 -13.58
N LYS A 71 11.15 11.26 -14.00
CA LYS A 71 10.02 11.52 -13.10
C LYS A 71 8.90 10.54 -13.40
N ILE A 72 8.41 9.91 -12.37
CA ILE A 72 7.32 8.92 -12.47
C ILE A 72 6.14 9.34 -11.62
N LEU A 73 4.95 8.94 -12.04
CA LEU A 73 3.74 9.03 -11.26
C LEU A 73 3.38 7.62 -10.80
N VAL A 74 3.26 7.44 -9.50
CA VAL A 74 2.74 6.21 -8.89
C VAL A 74 1.27 6.45 -8.53
N TYR A 75 0.40 5.63 -9.09
CA TYR A 75 -1.04 5.65 -8.85
C TYR A 75 -1.42 4.38 -8.09
N ASP A 76 -1.80 4.54 -6.83
CA ASP A 76 -2.14 3.44 -5.93
C ASP A 76 -3.61 3.56 -5.50
N LEU A 77 -4.46 2.72 -6.07
CA LEU A 77 -5.87 2.62 -5.73
C LEU A 77 -6.11 1.28 -5.03
N GLY A 78 -6.23 1.34 -3.71
CA GLY A 78 -6.54 0.20 -2.87
C GLY A 78 -8.04 -0.03 -2.69
N GLY A 79 -8.41 -0.92 -1.77
CA GLY A 79 -9.81 -1.19 -1.42
C GLY A 79 -10.47 -0.02 -0.68
N GLY A 80 -9.74 0.68 0.16
CA GLY A 80 -10.27 1.76 1.02
C GLY A 80 -9.54 3.09 0.95
N THR A 81 -8.38 3.15 0.25
CA THR A 81 -7.58 4.38 0.10
C THR A 81 -7.11 4.54 -1.33
N PHE A 82 -6.96 5.78 -1.74
CA PHE A 82 -6.36 6.19 -2.99
C PHE A 82 -5.16 7.10 -2.71
N ASP A 83 -4.00 6.74 -3.22
CA ASP A 83 -2.77 7.50 -3.09
C ASP A 83 -2.14 7.74 -4.47
N VAL A 84 -1.67 8.96 -4.69
CA VAL A 84 -0.90 9.32 -5.88
C VAL A 84 0.36 10.05 -5.47
N SER A 85 1.49 9.70 -6.07
CA SER A 85 2.79 10.29 -5.75
C SER A 85 3.58 10.57 -7.02
N ILE A 86 4.25 11.71 -7.05
CA ILE A 86 5.26 12.02 -8.07
C ILE A 86 6.63 11.82 -7.46
N ILE A 87 7.43 10.96 -8.07
CA ILE A 87 8.78 10.62 -7.63
C ILE A 87 9.77 11.02 -8.71
N GLU A 88 10.86 11.64 -8.30
CA GLU A 88 12.05 11.84 -9.11
C GLU A 88 13.07 10.77 -8.76
N ILE A 89 13.63 10.16 -9.78
CA ILE A 89 14.71 9.16 -9.67
C ILE A 89 15.93 9.81 -10.32
N GLU A 90 17.00 9.93 -9.56
CA GLU A 90 18.27 10.48 -10.02
C GLU A 90 19.40 9.75 -9.28
N ASP A 91 20.33 9.18 -10.02
CA ASP A 91 21.50 8.45 -9.49
C ASP A 91 21.13 7.40 -8.42
N GLY A 92 20.05 6.64 -8.64
CA GLY A 92 19.56 5.62 -7.70
C GLY A 92 18.91 6.19 -6.44
N THR A 93 18.72 7.51 -6.38
CA THR A 93 18.03 8.19 -5.28
C THR A 93 16.58 8.45 -5.66
N PHE A 94 15.66 8.10 -4.77
CA PHE A 94 14.21 8.31 -4.93
C PHE A 94 13.76 9.49 -4.08
N THR A 95 13.33 10.57 -4.73
CA THR A 95 12.83 11.77 -4.06
C THR A 95 11.33 11.92 -4.33
N VAL A 96 10.52 11.91 -3.29
CA VAL A 96 9.08 12.18 -3.41
C VAL A 96 8.89 13.68 -3.55
N LEU A 97 8.42 14.13 -4.71
CA LEU A 97 8.20 15.55 -5.02
C LEU A 97 6.85 16.05 -4.55
N ALA A 98 5.82 15.21 -4.69
CA ALA A 98 4.46 15.56 -4.30
C ALA A 98 3.66 14.29 -3.99
N THR A 99 2.69 14.42 -3.10
CA THR A 99 1.71 13.39 -2.76
C THR A 99 0.31 13.98 -2.76
N GLY A 100 -0.68 13.16 -3.09
CA GLY A 100 -2.09 13.48 -3.00
C GLY A 100 -2.89 12.21 -2.85
N GLY A 101 -4.20 12.32 -2.70
CA GLY A 101 -5.06 11.16 -2.59
C GLY A 101 -6.26 11.41 -1.70
N ASP A 102 -6.95 10.32 -1.35
CA ASP A 102 -8.09 10.32 -0.45
C ASP A 102 -8.02 9.06 0.44
N THR A 103 -7.96 9.26 1.74
CA THR A 103 -7.86 8.18 2.73
C THR A 103 -9.17 7.42 2.95
N HIS A 104 -10.25 7.81 2.27
CA HIS A 104 -11.59 7.23 2.36
C HIS A 104 -12.19 6.96 0.97
N LEU A 105 -11.35 6.73 -0.03
CA LEU A 105 -11.76 6.37 -1.38
C LEU A 105 -11.01 5.12 -1.84
N GLY A 106 -11.75 4.11 -2.25
CA GLY A 106 -11.16 2.87 -2.76
C GLY A 106 -12.17 1.99 -3.47
N GLY A 107 -11.78 0.78 -3.81
CA GLY A 107 -12.62 -0.21 -4.51
C GLY A 107 -13.95 -0.48 -3.80
N ASP A 108 -13.94 -0.50 -2.47
CA ASP A 108 -15.15 -0.72 -1.66
C ASP A 108 -16.22 0.35 -1.90
N ASP A 109 -15.82 1.60 -2.17
CA ASP A 109 -16.76 2.68 -2.50
C ASP A 109 -17.41 2.49 -3.87
N PHE A 110 -16.66 1.98 -4.84
CA PHE A 110 -17.18 1.63 -6.16
C PHE A 110 -18.17 0.45 -6.06
N ASP A 111 -17.81 -0.58 -5.30
CA ASP A 111 -18.70 -1.73 -5.05
C ASP A 111 -20.00 -1.29 -4.39
N GLN A 112 -19.95 -0.40 -3.39
CA GLN A 112 -21.14 0.16 -2.75
C GLN A 112 -22.03 0.93 -3.73
N ARG A 113 -21.45 1.65 -4.69
CA ARG A 113 -22.23 2.35 -5.72
C ARG A 113 -22.96 1.37 -6.62
N ILE A 114 -22.33 0.26 -6.98
CA ILE A 114 -22.95 -0.79 -7.80
C ILE A 114 -24.07 -1.47 -7.00
N VAL A 115 -23.83 -1.83 -5.75
CA VAL A 115 -24.83 -2.41 -4.84
C VAL A 115 -26.04 -1.47 -4.70
N CYS A 116 -25.81 -0.19 -4.43
CA CYS A 116 -26.89 0.78 -4.32
C CYS A 116 -27.72 0.89 -5.63
N LEU A 117 -27.04 0.88 -6.78
CA LEU A 117 -27.71 0.92 -8.07
C LEU A 117 -28.61 -0.31 -8.28
N LEU A 118 -28.11 -1.50 -7.98
CA LEU A 118 -28.85 -2.75 -8.12
C LEU A 118 -30.08 -2.81 -7.21
N TYR A 119 -29.96 -2.32 -5.96
CA TYR A 119 -31.08 -2.30 -5.00
C TYR A 119 -32.11 -1.18 -5.27
N THR A 120 -31.76 -0.16 -6.05
CA THR A 120 -32.65 0.97 -6.35
C THR A 120 -33.19 0.94 -7.78
N SER A 121 -32.70 0.06 -8.64
CA SER A 121 -33.24 -0.11 -10.00
C SER A 121 -34.35 -1.18 -10.01
N ASP A 122 -35.39 -0.98 -10.82
CA ASP A 122 -36.46 -1.97 -11.04
C ASP A 122 -35.98 -3.32 -11.60
N ALA A 123 -34.68 -3.44 -11.93
CA ALA A 123 -34.07 -4.68 -12.37
C ALA A 123 -34.09 -5.79 -11.30
N ALA A 124 -34.30 -5.44 -10.03
CA ALA A 124 -34.52 -6.42 -8.96
C ALA A 124 -35.92 -7.04 -9.02
N ASP A 125 -36.91 -6.33 -9.54
CA ASP A 125 -38.30 -6.81 -9.66
C ASP A 125 -38.55 -7.69 -10.90
N GLU A 126 -37.63 -7.68 -11.88
CA GLU A 126 -37.74 -8.52 -13.09
C GLU A 126 -37.17 -9.95 -12.89
N LEU A 127 -36.60 -10.26 -11.74
CA LEU A 127 -36.08 -11.59 -11.41
C LEU A 127 -37.06 -12.49 -10.65
N GLU A 128 -38.29 -12.06 -10.40
CA GLU A 128 -39.38 -12.93 -9.94
C GLU A 128 -40.05 -13.64 -11.13
N VAL A 129 -39.42 -14.67 -11.64
CA VAL A 129 -40.05 -15.67 -12.47
C VAL A 129 -39.85 -17.05 -11.86
#